data_3199c5942c06242ac65fdc7cc2dce7f0
#
_entry.id   3199c5942c06242ac65fdc7cc2dce7f0
#
_cell.length_a   1.000
_cell.length_b   1.000
_cell.length_c   1.000
_cell.angle_alpha   90.00
_cell.angle_beta   90.00
_cell.angle_gamma   90.00
#
_symmetry.space_group_name_H-M   'P 1'
#
loop_
_entity.id
_entity.type
_entity.pdbx_description
1 polymer ?
#
loop_
_entity_poly.entity_id
_entity_poly.type
_entity_poly.pdbx_seq_one_letter_code
_entity_poly.pdbx_strand_id
1 'polypeptide(L)'
;MSLARVPVSSCSRAAQSLRLALLVLVAAAVAFSPAGADTNSARYKFEGNKWLSLDLAIGDVRAETIRFEWPATLMRVKTGYKATIKVVNGSSRQASVGIAVAIYDHDSRLIGAGTAGTTLGTIDPGDTSQFTVDFKDVTDRIESAEQFHIALETR
;
A
#
# COMPACT_ATOMS: atom_id res chain seq x y z
N MET A 1 -35.27 -7.87 76.38
CA MET A 1 -34.13 -8.19 75.46
C MET A 1 -34.61 -8.10 74.02
N SER A 2 -34.28 -6.98 73.36
CA SER A 2 -34.77 -6.65 72.04
C SER A 2 -33.56 -6.79 71.08
N LEU A 3 -33.64 -7.72 70.15
CA LEU A 3 -32.58 -7.99 69.14
C LEU A 3 -32.85 -7.06 67.93
N ALA A 4 -31.95 -6.12 67.69
CA ALA A 4 -31.97 -5.23 66.53
C ALA A 4 -31.56 -6.03 65.30
N ARG A 5 -32.44 -5.96 64.27
CA ARG A 5 -32.11 -6.47 62.92
C ARG A 5 -31.27 -5.45 62.16
N VAL A 6 -30.12 -5.87 61.68
CA VAL A 6 -29.26 -5.10 60.73
C VAL A 6 -29.78 -5.30 59.30
N PRO A 7 -30.04 -4.25 58.52
CA PRO A 7 -30.40 -4.42 57.10
C PRO A 7 -29.17 -4.67 56.24
N VAL A 8 -29.09 -5.86 55.66
CA VAL A 8 -28.14 -6.18 54.56
C VAL A 8 -28.85 -5.95 53.25
N SER A 9 -28.57 -4.87 52.55
CA SER A 9 -28.77 -4.81 51.10
C SER A 9 -28.55 -3.41 50.53
N SER A 10 -27.39 -3.13 49.94
CA SER A 10 -27.30 -2.14 48.84
C SER A 10 -26.03 -2.24 48.00
N CYS A 11 -25.22 -3.31 48.15
CA CYS A 11 -23.93 -3.41 47.44
C CYS A 11 -24.00 -4.15 46.08
N SER A 12 -25.16 -4.74 45.71
CA SER A 12 -25.27 -5.60 44.52
C SER A 12 -25.53 -4.84 43.20
N ARG A 13 -26.15 -3.68 43.22
CA ARG A 13 -26.55 -2.97 41.99
C ARG A 13 -25.42 -2.16 41.36
N ALA A 14 -24.48 -1.64 42.13
CA ALA A 14 -23.36 -0.86 41.64
C ALA A 14 -22.33 -1.74 40.89
N ALA A 15 -22.14 -2.98 41.33
CA ALA A 15 -21.22 -3.90 40.69
C ALA A 15 -21.72 -4.44 39.32
N GLN A 16 -23.04 -4.53 39.14
CA GLN A 16 -23.62 -4.98 37.87
C GLN A 16 -23.59 -3.88 36.82
N SER A 17 -23.81 -2.62 37.17
CA SER A 17 -23.71 -1.49 36.22
C SER A 17 -22.28 -1.26 35.74
N LEU A 18 -21.28 -1.46 36.60
CA LEU A 18 -19.87 -1.32 36.24
C LEU A 18 -19.41 -2.41 35.24
N ARG A 19 -19.90 -3.66 35.40
CA ARG A 19 -19.62 -4.76 34.50
C ARG A 19 -20.25 -4.57 33.12
N LEU A 20 -21.47 -4.00 33.04
CA LEU A 20 -22.13 -3.73 31.76
C LEU A 20 -21.44 -2.60 31.01
N ALA A 21 -21.02 -1.54 31.70
CA ALA A 21 -20.27 -0.44 31.09
C ALA A 21 -18.90 -0.88 30.54
N LEU A 22 -18.20 -1.77 31.23
CA LEU A 22 -16.92 -2.30 30.78
C LEU A 22 -17.07 -3.20 29.52
N LEU A 23 -18.13 -4.00 29.44
CA LEU A 23 -18.44 -4.85 28.30
C LEU A 23 -18.79 -4.04 27.05
N VAL A 24 -19.51 -2.92 27.19
CA VAL A 24 -19.82 -2.02 26.06
C VAL A 24 -18.57 -1.31 25.57
N LEU A 25 -17.66 -0.91 26.48
CA LEU A 25 -16.40 -0.25 26.10
C LEU A 25 -15.45 -1.20 25.32
N VAL A 26 -15.38 -2.47 25.71
CA VAL A 26 -14.58 -3.48 24.99
C VAL A 26 -15.18 -3.82 23.64
N ALA A 27 -16.53 -3.86 23.52
CA ALA A 27 -17.19 -4.10 22.23
C ALA A 27 -16.98 -2.94 21.23
N ALA A 28 -16.95 -1.68 21.72
CA ALA A 28 -16.65 -0.52 20.89
C ALA A 28 -15.20 -0.48 20.40
N ALA A 29 -14.25 -0.99 21.17
CA ALA A 29 -12.84 -1.04 20.78
C ALA A 29 -12.55 -2.06 19.66
N VAL A 30 -13.36 -3.10 19.51
CA VAL A 30 -13.22 -4.12 18.46
C VAL A 30 -13.78 -3.64 17.11
N ALA A 31 -14.64 -2.63 17.09
CA ALA A 31 -15.25 -2.11 15.86
C ALA A 31 -14.35 -1.15 15.06
N PHE A 32 -13.24 -0.70 15.62
CA PHE A 32 -12.18 0.03 14.91
C PHE A 32 -11.10 -0.93 14.43
N SER A 33 -11.43 -1.85 13.54
CA SER A 33 -10.40 -2.44 12.68
C SER A 33 -9.91 -1.30 11.78
N PRO A 34 -8.62 -0.91 11.84
CA PRO A 34 -8.09 -0.01 10.84
C PRO A 34 -8.38 -0.66 9.48
N ALA A 35 -8.96 0.08 8.56
CA ALA A 35 -9.12 -0.39 7.19
C ALA A 35 -7.72 -0.83 6.74
N GLY A 36 -7.47 -2.14 6.71
CA GLY A 36 -6.19 -2.70 6.30
C GLY A 36 -5.93 -2.26 4.88
N ALA A 37 -4.74 -1.77 4.59
CA ALA A 37 -4.35 -1.54 3.23
C ALA A 37 -4.25 -2.90 2.53
N ASP A 38 -4.99 -3.07 1.44
CA ASP A 38 -4.85 -4.25 0.60
C ASP A 38 -3.57 -4.13 -0.23
N THR A 39 -2.80 -5.20 -0.29
CA THR A 39 -1.52 -5.23 -1.00
C THR A 39 -1.45 -6.46 -1.89
N ASN A 40 -1.01 -6.27 -3.13
CA ASN A 40 -0.69 -7.35 -4.06
C ASN A 40 0.67 -7.09 -4.71
N SER A 41 1.40 -8.15 -5.05
CA SER A 41 2.72 -8.03 -5.67
C SER A 41 2.98 -9.14 -6.68
N ALA A 42 3.78 -8.82 -7.69
CA ALA A 42 4.15 -9.77 -8.72
C ALA A 42 5.59 -9.53 -9.20
N ARG A 43 6.17 -10.57 -9.83
CA ARG A 43 7.50 -10.55 -10.42
C ARG A 43 7.38 -10.67 -11.93
N TYR A 44 8.16 -9.87 -12.63
CA TYR A 44 8.18 -9.82 -14.09
C TYR A 44 9.62 -9.82 -14.60
N LYS A 45 9.79 -10.22 -15.87
CA LYS A 45 11.05 -10.06 -16.60
C LYS A 45 11.29 -8.56 -16.87
N PHE A 46 12.52 -8.12 -16.66
CA PHE A 46 12.91 -6.74 -16.94
C PHE A 46 13.16 -6.56 -18.46
N GLU A 47 12.54 -5.53 -19.04
CA GLU A 47 12.84 -5.07 -20.40
C GLU A 47 12.83 -3.54 -20.43
N GLY A 48 13.95 -2.94 -20.83
CA GLY A 48 14.07 -1.47 -20.93
C GLY A 48 13.41 -0.90 -22.18
N ASN A 49 12.96 0.34 -22.10
CA ASN A 49 12.37 1.16 -23.18
C ASN A 49 11.13 0.57 -23.87
N LYS A 50 10.48 -0.42 -23.27
CA LYS A 50 9.23 -1.01 -23.76
C LYS A 50 8.14 -0.90 -22.71
N TRP A 51 6.91 -0.78 -23.16
CA TRP A 51 5.74 -0.96 -22.31
C TRP A 51 5.52 -2.46 -22.07
N LEU A 52 5.55 -2.85 -20.81
CA LEU A 52 5.28 -4.21 -20.36
C LEU A 52 3.88 -4.23 -19.76
N SER A 53 3.06 -5.20 -20.15
CA SER A 53 1.77 -5.43 -19.53
C SER A 53 1.97 -6.03 -18.15
N LEU A 54 1.18 -5.55 -17.18
CA LEU A 54 1.14 -6.06 -15.82
C LEU A 54 -0.19 -6.76 -15.59
N ASP A 55 -0.15 -7.88 -14.87
CA ASP A 55 -1.34 -8.55 -14.33
C ASP A 55 -1.33 -8.39 -12.81
N LEU A 56 -1.50 -7.14 -12.36
CA LEU A 56 -1.44 -6.78 -10.95
C LEU A 56 -2.65 -5.91 -10.59
N ALA A 57 -3.54 -6.46 -9.77
CA ALA A 57 -4.77 -5.80 -9.36
C ALA A 57 -5.08 -6.00 -7.88
N ILE A 58 -5.80 -5.05 -7.30
CA ILE A 58 -6.45 -5.13 -5.99
C ILE A 58 -7.90 -4.70 -6.17
N GLY A 59 -8.81 -5.66 -6.11
CA GLY A 59 -10.20 -5.41 -6.50
C GLY A 59 -10.27 -4.88 -7.93
N ASP A 60 -10.87 -3.70 -8.11
CA ASP A 60 -11.01 -3.06 -9.41
C ASP A 60 -9.90 -2.05 -9.74
N VAL A 61 -8.91 -1.88 -8.86
CA VAL A 61 -7.74 -1.02 -9.11
C VAL A 61 -6.63 -1.87 -9.73
N ARG A 62 -6.12 -1.48 -10.90
CA ARG A 62 -5.13 -2.26 -11.67
C ARG A 62 -3.94 -1.41 -12.08
N ALA A 63 -2.75 -1.96 -11.88
CA ALA A 63 -1.55 -1.52 -12.59
C ALA A 63 -1.53 -2.24 -13.94
N GLU A 64 -1.74 -1.51 -15.03
CA GLU A 64 -1.89 -2.10 -16.37
C GLU A 64 -0.56 -2.26 -17.10
N THR A 65 0.29 -1.26 -17.02
CA THR A 65 1.55 -1.26 -17.76
C THR A 65 2.65 -0.56 -16.98
N ILE A 66 3.89 -0.98 -17.23
CA ILE A 66 5.11 -0.32 -16.78
C ILE A 66 6.07 -0.14 -17.94
N ARG A 67 6.83 0.96 -17.92
CA ARG A 67 7.93 1.21 -18.85
C ARG A 67 9.12 1.73 -18.06
N PHE A 68 10.28 1.08 -18.25
CA PHE A 68 11.55 1.56 -17.73
C PHE A 68 12.21 2.46 -18.77
N GLU A 69 12.59 3.67 -18.36
CA GLU A 69 13.22 4.65 -19.23
C GLU A 69 14.69 4.79 -18.88
N TRP A 70 15.54 4.70 -19.91
CA TRP A 70 16.96 4.94 -19.77
C TRP A 70 17.23 6.43 -19.56
N PRO A 71 18.28 6.78 -18.79
CA PRO A 71 18.62 8.17 -18.59
C PRO A 71 18.94 8.84 -19.90
N ALA A 72 18.31 9.98 -20.16
CA ALA A 72 18.76 10.84 -21.25
C ALA A 72 20.09 11.50 -20.81
N THR A 73 21.09 11.46 -21.69
CA THR A 73 22.31 12.21 -21.47
C THR A 73 22.06 13.65 -21.88
N LEU A 74 21.64 14.50 -20.95
CA LEU A 74 21.52 15.92 -21.16
C LEU A 74 22.77 16.61 -20.61
N MET A 75 23.54 17.30 -21.42
CA MET A 75 24.71 18.08 -21.04
C MET A 75 25.72 17.35 -20.14
N ARG A 76 26.06 16.10 -20.44
CA ARG A 76 26.97 15.23 -19.66
C ARG A 76 26.49 14.85 -18.25
N VAL A 77 25.27 15.18 -17.88
CA VAL A 77 24.66 14.73 -16.64
C VAL A 77 23.76 13.54 -16.96
N LYS A 78 24.07 12.36 -16.41
CA LYS A 78 23.15 11.20 -16.46
C LYS A 78 21.98 11.51 -15.52
N THR A 79 20.78 11.63 -16.05
CA THR A 79 19.56 11.62 -15.23
C THR A 79 19.34 10.18 -14.73
N GLY A 80 18.84 10.00 -13.51
CA GLY A 80 18.58 8.66 -12.97
C GLY A 80 17.58 7.87 -13.83
N TYR A 81 17.56 6.55 -13.64
CA TYR A 81 16.56 5.68 -14.27
C TYR A 81 15.18 5.95 -13.71
N LYS A 82 14.16 5.76 -14.54
CA LYS A 82 12.77 5.95 -14.17
C LYS A 82 11.92 4.78 -14.63
N ALA A 83 10.87 4.49 -13.87
CA ALA A 83 9.80 3.62 -14.32
C ALA A 83 8.49 4.40 -14.30
N THR A 84 7.79 4.41 -15.42
CA THR A 84 6.46 4.99 -15.55
C THR A 84 5.43 3.88 -15.51
N ILE A 85 4.49 3.95 -14.56
CA ILE A 85 3.45 2.95 -14.33
C ILE A 85 2.09 3.59 -14.59
N LYS A 86 1.23 2.91 -15.36
CA LYS A 86 -0.17 3.29 -15.55
C LYS A 86 -1.06 2.49 -14.62
N VAL A 87 -1.88 3.17 -13.84
CA VAL A 87 -2.86 2.57 -12.93
C VAL A 87 -4.25 3.07 -13.28
N VAL A 88 -5.18 2.14 -13.37
CA VAL A 88 -6.60 2.41 -13.63
C VAL A 88 -7.40 2.12 -12.38
N ASN A 89 -8.26 3.04 -12.00
CA ASN A 89 -9.27 2.81 -10.98
C ASN A 89 -10.60 2.43 -11.64
N GLY A 90 -10.85 1.13 -11.81
CA GLY A 90 -12.13 0.62 -12.33
C GLY A 90 -13.24 0.54 -11.28
N SER A 91 -12.98 0.95 -10.02
CA SER A 91 -13.98 0.92 -8.96
C SER A 91 -14.97 2.09 -9.08
N SER A 92 -16.06 2.01 -8.32
CA SER A 92 -17.04 3.11 -8.20
C SER A 92 -16.67 4.16 -7.15
N ARG A 93 -15.48 4.07 -6.54
CA ARG A 93 -15.00 4.97 -5.48
C ARG A 93 -13.63 5.51 -5.83
N GLN A 94 -13.29 6.64 -5.22
CA GLN A 94 -11.93 7.15 -5.27
C GLN A 94 -10.96 6.18 -4.60
N ALA A 95 -9.76 6.02 -5.17
CA ALA A 95 -8.73 5.13 -4.66
C ALA A 95 -7.42 5.88 -4.40
N SER A 96 -6.83 5.67 -3.23
CA SER A 96 -5.44 6.04 -2.97
C SER A 96 -4.54 4.84 -3.29
N VAL A 97 -3.41 5.10 -3.96
CA VAL A 97 -2.53 4.05 -4.47
C VAL A 97 -1.10 4.28 -4.00
N GLY A 98 -0.46 3.22 -3.51
CA GLY A 98 0.96 3.11 -3.27
C GLY A 98 1.59 2.10 -4.23
N ILE A 99 2.77 2.41 -4.77
CA ILE A 99 3.51 1.53 -5.69
C ILE A 99 4.94 1.43 -5.20
N ALA A 100 5.47 0.21 -5.13
CA ALA A 100 6.88 -0.04 -4.90
C ALA A 100 7.44 -0.91 -6.04
N VAL A 101 8.63 -0.56 -6.54
CA VAL A 101 9.32 -1.33 -7.58
C VAL A 101 10.73 -1.64 -7.12
N ALA A 102 11.16 -2.89 -7.24
CA ALA A 102 12.50 -3.36 -6.93
C ALA A 102 13.06 -4.13 -8.13
N ILE A 103 14.28 -3.83 -8.53
CA ILE A 103 14.96 -4.37 -9.72
C ILE A 103 16.08 -5.30 -9.26
N TYR A 104 16.23 -6.45 -9.91
CA TYR A 104 17.20 -7.50 -9.57
C TYR A 104 17.99 -7.95 -10.78
N ASP A 105 19.24 -8.39 -10.54
CA ASP A 105 20.09 -9.04 -11.53
C ASP A 105 19.78 -10.56 -11.64
N HIS A 106 20.53 -11.26 -12.48
CA HIS A 106 20.40 -12.71 -12.72
C HIS A 106 20.65 -13.55 -11.45
N ASP A 107 21.48 -13.07 -10.51
CA ASP A 107 21.76 -13.72 -9.23
C ASP A 107 20.69 -13.37 -8.16
N SER A 108 19.61 -12.70 -8.55
CA SER A 108 18.58 -12.18 -7.65
C SER A 108 19.11 -11.16 -6.61
N ARG A 109 20.20 -10.48 -6.91
CA ARG A 109 20.71 -9.39 -6.08
C ARG A 109 19.96 -8.10 -6.41
N LEU A 110 19.59 -7.36 -5.40
CA LEU A 110 18.92 -6.07 -5.55
C LEU A 110 19.83 -5.07 -6.24
N ILE A 111 19.39 -4.51 -7.36
CA ILE A 111 20.05 -3.43 -8.08
C ILE A 111 19.56 -2.08 -7.59
N GLY A 112 18.26 -1.92 -7.44
CA GLY A 112 17.64 -0.70 -6.99
C GLY A 112 16.19 -0.87 -6.64
N ALA A 113 15.67 0.07 -5.85
CA ALA A 113 14.27 0.13 -5.47
C ALA A 113 13.79 1.57 -5.44
N GLY A 114 12.51 1.76 -5.68
CA GLY A 114 11.87 3.06 -5.60
C GLY A 114 10.37 2.92 -5.36
N THR A 115 9.74 4.01 -4.99
CA THR A 115 8.31 4.07 -4.68
C THR A 115 7.65 5.27 -5.35
N ALA A 116 6.37 5.15 -5.63
CA ALA A 116 5.49 6.22 -6.08
C ALA A 116 4.08 6.01 -5.53
N GLY A 117 3.19 6.98 -5.70
CA GLY A 117 1.80 6.84 -5.29
C GLY A 117 1.08 8.19 -5.21
N THR A 118 -0.16 8.14 -4.80
CA THR A 118 -0.97 9.33 -4.54
C THR A 118 -0.48 10.01 -3.26
N THR A 119 0.20 11.15 -3.39
CA THR A 119 0.71 11.92 -2.24
C THR A 119 -0.36 12.86 -1.69
N LEU A 120 -1.07 13.53 -2.58
CA LEU A 120 -2.21 14.41 -2.30
C LEU A 120 -3.30 14.08 -3.30
N GLY A 121 -4.46 13.63 -2.83
CA GLY A 121 -5.59 13.27 -3.68
C GLY A 121 -5.74 11.76 -3.90
N THR A 122 -6.54 11.43 -4.87
CA THR A 122 -6.99 10.08 -5.20
C THR A 122 -7.10 9.93 -6.72
N ILE A 123 -7.24 8.71 -7.21
CA ILE A 123 -7.66 8.42 -8.59
C ILE A 123 -9.18 8.32 -8.58
N ASP A 124 -9.85 9.12 -9.40
CA ASP A 124 -11.31 9.10 -9.51
C ASP A 124 -11.81 7.79 -10.17
N PRO A 125 -13.09 7.43 -9.94
CA PRO A 125 -13.71 6.26 -10.56
C PRO A 125 -13.61 6.30 -12.10
N GLY A 126 -13.09 5.21 -12.67
CA GLY A 126 -12.91 5.08 -14.12
C GLY A 126 -11.68 5.77 -14.70
N ASP A 127 -10.94 6.54 -13.89
CA ASP A 127 -9.78 7.29 -14.36
C ASP A 127 -8.49 6.45 -14.39
N THR A 128 -7.56 6.91 -15.24
CA THR A 128 -6.21 6.39 -15.35
C THR A 128 -5.21 7.44 -14.88
N SER A 129 -4.30 7.03 -13.99
CA SER A 129 -3.20 7.88 -13.53
C SER A 129 -1.84 7.27 -13.89
N GLN A 130 -0.84 8.14 -14.09
CA GLN A 130 0.54 7.73 -14.32
C GLN A 130 1.39 8.08 -13.10
N PHE A 131 2.19 7.10 -12.67
CA PHE A 131 3.12 7.25 -11.55
C PHE A 131 4.54 7.06 -12.07
N THR A 132 5.46 7.90 -11.58
CA THR A 132 6.88 7.78 -11.90
C THR A 132 7.65 7.35 -10.66
N VAL A 133 8.35 6.24 -10.77
CA VAL A 133 9.31 5.75 -9.76
C VAL A 133 10.70 6.16 -10.21
N ASP A 134 11.41 6.92 -9.40
CA ASP A 134 12.78 7.35 -9.65
C ASP A 134 13.78 6.43 -8.95
N PHE A 135 14.80 5.97 -9.71
CA PHE A 135 15.93 5.18 -9.20
C PHE A 135 17.20 6.02 -9.23
N LYS A 136 17.23 7.07 -8.40
CA LYS A 136 18.27 8.13 -8.44
C LYS A 136 19.68 7.61 -8.18
N ASP A 137 19.81 6.59 -7.34
CA ASP A 137 21.09 6.08 -6.85
C ASP A 137 21.58 4.84 -7.64
N VAL A 138 20.84 4.45 -8.67
CA VAL A 138 21.17 3.30 -9.52
C VAL A 138 21.67 3.82 -10.86
N THR A 139 22.98 3.89 -11.04
CA THR A 139 23.56 4.48 -12.27
C THR A 139 24.21 3.46 -13.20
N ASP A 140 24.90 2.44 -12.67
CA ASP A 140 25.79 1.62 -13.50
C ASP A 140 25.38 0.14 -13.57
N ARG A 141 24.50 -0.34 -12.72
CA ARG A 141 24.16 -1.77 -12.65
C ARG A 141 22.87 -2.17 -13.34
N ILE A 142 22.09 -1.22 -13.82
CA ILE A 142 20.78 -1.53 -14.39
C ILE A 142 20.88 -2.31 -15.72
N GLU A 143 22.02 -2.22 -16.41
CA GLU A 143 22.28 -3.02 -17.61
C GLU A 143 22.32 -4.53 -17.32
N SER A 144 22.57 -4.92 -16.05
CA SER A 144 22.49 -6.31 -15.57
C SER A 144 21.12 -6.71 -15.06
N ALA A 145 20.10 -5.85 -15.19
CA ALA A 145 18.75 -6.13 -14.71
C ALA A 145 18.08 -7.23 -15.54
N GLU A 146 17.56 -8.25 -14.88
CA GLU A 146 16.83 -9.34 -15.52
C GLU A 146 15.37 -9.44 -15.08
N GLN A 147 15.07 -9.00 -13.87
CA GLN A 147 13.73 -9.10 -13.31
C GLN A 147 13.41 -7.90 -12.40
N PHE A 148 12.14 -7.65 -12.25
CA PHE A 148 11.66 -6.69 -11.26
C PHE A 148 10.46 -7.24 -10.49
N HIS A 149 10.34 -6.80 -9.25
CA HIS A 149 9.15 -6.95 -8.43
C HIS A 149 8.41 -5.63 -8.41
N ILE A 150 7.11 -5.70 -8.51
CA ILE A 150 6.22 -4.56 -8.30
C ILE A 150 5.18 -4.93 -7.25
N ALA A 151 4.95 -4.04 -6.30
CA ALA A 151 3.87 -4.13 -5.33
C ALA A 151 2.92 -2.96 -5.52
N LEU A 152 1.63 -3.23 -5.45
CA LEU A 152 0.53 -2.29 -5.45
C LEU A 152 -0.15 -2.34 -4.09
N GLU A 153 -0.45 -1.17 -3.53
CA GLU A 153 -1.23 -1.00 -2.31
C GLU A 153 -2.40 -0.07 -2.60
N THR A 154 -3.57 -0.36 -2.03
CA THR A 154 -4.75 0.52 -2.11
C THR A 154 -5.31 0.79 -0.72
N ARG A 155 -5.90 1.99 -0.55
CA ARG A 155 -6.58 2.43 0.67
C ARG A 155 -7.90 3.11 0.32
#